data_559f348c3fb4677fe0ab541fc7855d13
#
_entry.id   559f348c3fb4677fe0ab541fc7855d13
#
_cell.length_a   1.000
_cell.length_b   1.000
_cell.length_c   1.000
_cell.angle_alpha   90.00
_cell.angle_beta   90.00
_cell.angle_gamma   90.00
#
_symmetry.space_group_name_H-M   'P 1'
#
loop_
_entity.id
_entity.type
_entity.pdbx_description
1 polymer ?
#
loop_
_entity_poly.entity_id
_entity_poly.type
_entity_poly.pdbx_seq_one_letter_code
_entity_poly.pdbx_strand_id
1 'polypeptide(L)'
;ILTKKKLPLPKPLGNIYPLENGKFIISCFTGLYIYDRAKDSFKHFIDIRKNNETKDISYNDGTITRNKIWIGLCHIKETDDLGYFGYLQNKKFIEIDRGFKVSNGPAINEKLNQLYFSDSFNSSIYEYNLKTLKKKNIYKFNKNQGFPDGIALDNKNGLWVAHWAGGQVSRINLKT
;
A
#
# COMPACT_ATOMS: atom_id res chain seq x y z
N ILE A 1 15.52 26.66 4.50
CA ILE A 1 14.98 26.52 5.87
C ILE A 1 13.92 25.42 5.81
N LEU A 2 14.12 24.34 6.57
CA LEU A 2 13.11 23.27 6.71
C LEU A 2 12.05 23.74 7.70
N THR A 3 10.81 23.88 7.23
CA THR A 3 9.65 24.15 8.09
C THR A 3 8.95 22.85 8.43
N LYS A 4 8.67 22.59 9.71
CA LYS A 4 7.92 21.44 10.19
C LYS A 4 6.49 21.85 10.50
N LYS A 5 5.53 21.18 9.89
CA LYS A 5 4.11 21.34 10.20
C LYS A 5 3.52 20.04 10.70
N LYS A 6 2.75 20.08 11.78
CA LYS A 6 1.94 18.96 12.26
C LYS A 6 0.51 19.12 11.77
N LEU A 7 -0.04 18.05 11.21
CA LEU A 7 -1.42 17.99 10.73
C LEU A 7 -2.25 17.12 11.69
N PRO A 8 -3.36 17.64 12.26
CA PRO A 8 -4.21 16.88 13.19
C PRO A 8 -5.14 15.92 12.43
N LEU A 9 -4.62 14.75 12.06
CA LEU A 9 -5.37 13.72 11.35
C LEU A 9 -5.78 12.57 12.27
N PRO A 10 -6.89 11.87 11.99
CA PRO A 10 -7.28 10.65 12.70
C PRO A 10 -6.20 9.58 12.60
N LYS A 11 -5.86 8.95 13.72
CA LYS A 11 -4.85 7.88 13.81
C LYS A 11 -5.52 6.51 13.85
N PRO A 12 -4.85 5.45 13.39
CA PRO A 12 -3.54 5.45 12.73
C PRO A 12 -3.58 6.05 11.33
N LEU A 13 -2.40 6.45 10.84
CA LEU A 13 -2.19 6.86 9.46
C LEU A 13 -1.62 5.67 8.67
N GLY A 14 -2.10 5.49 7.45
CA GLY A 14 -1.55 4.53 6.49
C GLY A 14 -0.51 5.20 5.59
N ASN A 15 -0.95 5.79 4.49
CA ASN A 15 -0.06 6.32 3.46
C ASN A 15 -0.46 7.73 3.00
N ILE A 16 0.44 8.40 2.27
CA ILE A 16 0.24 9.71 1.65
C ILE A 16 0.45 9.57 0.14
N TYR A 17 -0.54 9.94 -0.63
CA TYR A 17 -0.54 9.89 -2.08
C TYR A 17 -0.49 11.31 -2.64
N PRO A 18 0.61 11.72 -3.31
CA PRO A 18 0.68 13.03 -3.93
C PRO A 18 -0.28 13.13 -5.12
N LEU A 19 -0.98 14.24 -5.20
CA LEU A 19 -1.82 14.61 -6.32
C LEU A 19 -1.24 15.84 -7.02
N GLU A 20 -1.82 16.21 -8.16
CA GLU A 20 -1.49 17.46 -8.82
C GLU A 20 -1.90 18.69 -7.98
N ASN A 21 -1.31 19.85 -8.30
CA ASN A 21 -1.64 21.15 -7.70
C ASN A 21 -1.44 21.22 -6.16
N GLY A 22 -0.45 20.50 -5.64
CA GLY A 22 -0.09 20.56 -4.22
C GLY A 22 -1.13 19.94 -3.28
N LYS A 23 -1.98 19.09 -3.79
CA LYS A 23 -2.92 18.30 -3.00
C LYS A 23 -2.36 16.90 -2.69
N PHE A 24 -2.91 16.28 -1.65
CA PHE A 24 -2.55 14.94 -1.24
C PHE A 24 -3.81 14.17 -0.84
N ILE A 25 -3.85 12.89 -1.15
CA ILE A 25 -4.75 11.98 -0.45
C ILE A 25 -3.97 11.36 0.70
N ILE A 26 -4.58 11.32 1.87
CA ILE A 26 -3.99 10.74 3.08
C ILE A 26 -4.95 9.68 3.59
N SER A 27 -4.47 8.46 3.74
CA SER A 27 -5.23 7.39 4.37
C SER A 27 -5.12 7.48 5.89
N CYS A 28 -6.27 7.52 6.54
CA CYS A 28 -6.41 7.61 7.99
C CYS A 28 -7.36 6.53 8.48
N PHE A 29 -7.40 6.30 9.78
CA PHE A 29 -8.30 5.30 10.38
C PHE A 29 -9.78 5.47 9.97
N THR A 30 -10.24 6.67 9.76
CA THR A 30 -11.65 6.97 9.41
C THR A 30 -11.90 7.14 7.91
N GLY A 31 -10.95 6.77 7.06
CA GLY A 31 -11.09 6.87 5.60
C GLY A 31 -9.96 7.64 4.92
N LEU A 32 -10.19 7.96 3.67
CA LEU A 32 -9.31 8.78 2.86
C LEU A 32 -9.70 10.26 2.98
N TYR A 33 -8.69 11.11 3.13
CA TYR A 33 -8.85 12.57 3.22
C TYR A 33 -8.07 13.27 2.12
N ILE A 34 -8.63 14.34 1.57
CA ILE A 34 -7.90 15.25 0.71
C ILE A 34 -7.34 16.37 1.57
N TYR A 35 -6.02 16.53 1.54
CA TYR A 35 -5.33 17.69 2.07
C TYR A 35 -4.98 18.65 0.93
N ASP A 36 -5.42 19.89 1.04
CA ASP A 36 -5.10 20.98 0.13
C ASP A 36 -4.05 21.88 0.81
N ARG A 37 -2.80 21.80 0.33
CA ARG A 37 -1.68 22.53 0.91
C ARG A 37 -1.85 24.05 0.79
N ALA A 38 -2.44 24.54 -0.29
CA ALA A 38 -2.61 25.99 -0.53
C ALA A 38 -3.65 26.58 0.42
N LYS A 39 -4.68 25.82 0.77
CA LYS A 39 -5.76 26.24 1.66
C LYS A 39 -5.54 25.82 3.10
N ASP A 40 -4.51 24.99 3.35
CA ASP A 40 -4.25 24.37 4.64
C ASP A 40 -5.48 23.68 5.25
N SER A 41 -6.19 22.94 4.45
CA SER A 41 -7.47 22.35 4.82
C SER A 41 -7.56 20.86 4.49
N PHE A 42 -8.32 20.13 5.33
CA PHE A 42 -8.65 18.72 5.10
C PHE A 42 -10.13 18.58 4.79
N LYS A 43 -10.42 17.65 3.90
CA LYS A 43 -11.77 17.21 3.64
C LYS A 43 -11.82 15.70 3.57
N HIS A 44 -12.73 15.07 4.32
CA HIS A 44 -13.03 13.65 4.14
C HIS A 44 -13.45 13.39 2.69
N PHE A 45 -12.85 12.38 2.07
CA PHE A 45 -13.08 12.07 0.66
C PHE A 45 -13.97 10.84 0.52
N ILE A 46 -13.55 9.72 1.10
CA ILE A 46 -14.28 8.45 1.06
C ILE A 46 -13.70 7.47 2.10
N ASP A 47 -14.53 6.61 2.66
CA ASP A 47 -14.10 5.38 3.31
C ASP A 47 -14.40 4.20 2.36
N ILE A 48 -13.37 3.42 2.01
CA ILE A 48 -13.49 2.28 1.10
C ILE A 48 -13.81 0.96 1.82
N ARG A 49 -13.76 0.94 3.16
CA ARG A 49 -14.08 -0.23 3.98
C ARG A 49 -15.60 -0.42 4.04
N LYS A 50 -16.04 -1.66 4.16
CA LYS A 50 -17.45 -1.95 4.44
C LYS A 50 -17.80 -1.56 5.88
N ASN A 51 -19.05 -1.21 6.15
CA ASN A 51 -19.49 -0.74 7.47
C ASN A 51 -19.17 -1.71 8.61
N ASN A 52 -19.22 -3.01 8.38
CA ASN A 52 -18.87 -4.04 9.36
C ASN A 52 -17.36 -4.26 9.56
N GLU A 53 -16.52 -3.69 8.71
CA GLU A 53 -15.06 -3.83 8.76
C GLU A 53 -14.36 -2.64 9.44
N THR A 54 -15.05 -1.53 9.66
CA THR A 54 -14.45 -0.25 10.08
C THR A 54 -13.77 -0.27 11.44
N LYS A 55 -14.11 -1.24 12.30
CA LYS A 55 -13.51 -1.39 13.64
C LYS A 55 -12.22 -2.21 13.62
N ASP A 56 -12.12 -3.17 12.70
CA ASP A 56 -11.08 -4.18 12.68
C ASP A 56 -10.05 -3.97 11.57
N ILE A 57 -10.39 -3.20 10.55
CA ILE A 57 -9.54 -2.96 9.38
C ILE A 57 -9.01 -1.53 9.37
N SER A 58 -7.71 -1.41 9.19
CA SER A 58 -7.00 -0.14 9.02
C SER A 58 -6.36 -0.04 7.64
N TYR A 59 -6.22 1.19 7.16
CA TYR A 59 -5.41 1.49 5.99
C TYR A 59 -3.94 1.26 6.30
N ASN A 60 -3.22 0.66 5.37
CA ASN A 60 -1.79 0.44 5.44
C ASN A 60 -1.09 1.09 4.25
N ASP A 61 -0.17 0.40 3.65
CA ASP A 61 0.66 0.91 2.56
C ASP A 61 -0.10 1.00 1.22
N GLY A 62 0.49 1.69 0.25
CA GLY A 62 -0.09 1.84 -1.06
C GLY A 62 0.74 2.71 -2.00
N THR A 63 0.29 2.82 -3.24
CA THR A 63 0.94 3.66 -4.26
C THR A 63 -0.09 4.29 -5.18
N ILE A 64 0.34 5.26 -5.97
CA ILE A 64 -0.49 5.92 -6.97
C ILE A 64 0.07 5.69 -8.37
N THR A 65 -0.80 5.36 -9.30
CA THR A 65 -0.53 5.41 -10.74
C THR A 65 -1.42 6.48 -11.37
N ARG A 66 -1.30 6.72 -12.68
CA ARG A 66 -2.02 7.82 -13.36
C ARG A 66 -3.50 7.92 -13.00
N ASN A 67 -4.21 6.78 -12.94
CA ASN A 67 -5.66 6.76 -12.82
C ASN A 67 -6.17 5.92 -11.63
N LYS A 68 -5.28 5.41 -10.78
CA LYS A 68 -5.63 4.50 -9.69
C LYS A 68 -4.83 4.81 -8.43
N ILE A 69 -5.48 4.74 -7.30
CA ILE A 69 -4.83 4.74 -6.00
C ILE A 69 -4.87 3.31 -5.49
N TRP A 70 -3.73 2.67 -5.42
CA TRP A 70 -3.59 1.31 -4.91
C TRP A 70 -3.44 1.36 -3.41
N ILE A 71 -4.22 0.56 -2.71
CA ILE A 71 -4.37 0.66 -1.26
C ILE A 71 -4.38 -0.73 -0.68
N GLY A 72 -3.49 -0.97 0.28
CA GLY A 72 -3.51 -2.12 1.16
C GLY A 72 -4.20 -1.79 2.47
N LEU A 73 -4.94 -2.75 2.99
CA LEU A 73 -5.61 -2.69 4.28
C LEU A 73 -5.21 -3.92 5.09
N CYS A 74 -5.10 -3.75 6.41
CA CYS A 74 -4.70 -4.81 7.32
C CYS A 74 -5.62 -4.86 8.54
N HIS A 75 -5.63 -5.99 9.26
CA HIS A 75 -6.24 -6.05 10.57
C HIS A 75 -5.50 -5.11 11.52
N ILE A 76 -6.24 -4.28 12.26
CA ILE A 76 -5.67 -3.22 13.10
C ILE A 76 -4.70 -3.73 14.18
N LYS A 77 -4.88 -4.97 14.64
CA LYS A 77 -3.99 -5.64 15.60
C LYS A 77 -3.00 -6.58 14.93
N GLU A 78 -3.03 -6.71 13.60
CA GLU A 78 -2.16 -7.58 12.80
C GLU A 78 -2.21 -9.07 13.21
N THR A 79 -3.32 -9.51 13.82
CA THR A 79 -3.49 -10.89 14.30
C THR A 79 -4.23 -11.79 13.32
N ASP A 80 -5.17 -11.23 12.55
CA ASP A 80 -6.09 -12.00 11.72
C ASP A 80 -5.91 -11.71 10.23
N ASP A 81 -6.16 -12.73 9.41
CA ASP A 81 -6.01 -12.66 7.95
C ASP A 81 -7.21 -11.93 7.29
N LEU A 82 -7.57 -10.77 7.83
CA LEU A 82 -8.71 -9.95 7.36
C LEU A 82 -8.31 -8.87 6.36
N GLY A 83 -7.00 -8.64 6.21
CA GLY A 83 -6.48 -7.63 5.29
C GLY A 83 -6.73 -7.97 3.83
N TYR A 84 -6.80 -6.95 3.02
CA TYR A 84 -7.01 -7.05 1.57
C TYR A 84 -6.35 -5.87 0.86
N PHE A 85 -6.21 -5.97 -0.45
CA PHE A 85 -5.77 -4.83 -1.24
C PHE A 85 -6.54 -4.74 -2.55
N GLY A 86 -6.49 -3.54 -3.12
CA GLY A 86 -7.13 -3.23 -4.37
C GLY A 86 -6.78 -1.83 -4.84
N TYR A 87 -7.62 -1.27 -5.68
CA TYR A 87 -7.44 0.10 -6.13
C TYR A 87 -8.73 0.90 -6.11
N LEU A 88 -8.59 2.18 -5.84
CA LEU A 88 -9.64 3.18 -5.97
C LEU A 88 -9.53 3.87 -7.32
N GLN A 89 -10.60 3.85 -8.10
CA GLN A 89 -10.74 4.55 -9.36
C GLN A 89 -12.17 5.10 -9.48
N ASN A 90 -12.32 6.36 -9.84
CA ASN A 90 -13.61 7.03 -9.98
C ASN A 90 -14.51 6.86 -8.73
N LYS A 91 -13.93 6.98 -7.54
CA LYS A 91 -14.58 6.77 -6.24
C LYS A 91 -15.14 5.35 -6.01
N LYS A 92 -14.78 4.39 -6.84
CA LYS A 92 -15.14 2.99 -6.67
C LYS A 92 -13.89 2.20 -6.30
N PHE A 93 -13.94 1.50 -5.17
CA PHE A 93 -12.88 0.56 -4.77
C PHE A 93 -13.11 -0.79 -5.43
N ILE A 94 -12.07 -1.33 -6.02
CA ILE A 94 -12.04 -2.66 -6.64
C ILE A 94 -11.02 -3.49 -5.87
N GLU A 95 -11.51 -4.45 -5.11
CA GLU A 95 -10.69 -5.41 -4.38
C GLU A 95 -10.05 -6.38 -5.37
N ILE A 96 -8.75 -6.65 -5.20
CA ILE A 96 -7.97 -7.57 -6.04
C ILE A 96 -7.72 -8.89 -5.33
N ASP A 97 -7.33 -8.84 -4.07
CA ASP A 97 -7.07 -10.06 -3.29
C ASP A 97 -7.25 -9.78 -1.79
N ARG A 98 -7.46 -10.85 -1.02
CA ARG A 98 -7.80 -10.83 0.41
C ARG A 98 -7.12 -11.97 1.16
N GLY A 99 -7.10 -11.90 2.49
CA GLY A 99 -6.58 -12.94 3.36
C GLY A 99 -5.13 -12.68 3.80
N PHE A 100 -4.80 -11.42 4.07
CA PHE A 100 -3.50 -11.00 4.57
C PHE A 100 -3.63 -10.50 6.01
N LYS A 101 -2.63 -10.75 6.84
CA LYS A 101 -2.52 -10.05 8.14
C LYS A 101 -2.09 -8.62 7.93
N VAL A 102 -0.97 -8.44 7.21
CA VAL A 102 -0.42 -7.14 6.85
C VAL A 102 -0.03 -7.16 5.39
N SER A 103 -0.67 -6.29 4.63
CA SER A 103 -0.42 -6.06 3.22
C SER A 103 0.48 -4.85 3.03
N ASN A 104 1.62 -4.99 2.36
CA ASN A 104 2.58 -3.93 2.10
C ASN A 104 2.97 -3.81 0.62
N GLY A 105 3.55 -2.70 0.24
CA GLY A 105 3.65 -2.26 -1.13
C GLY A 105 2.32 -1.60 -1.55
N PRO A 106 1.89 -1.63 -2.79
CA PRO A 106 2.44 -2.30 -3.97
C PRO A 106 3.46 -1.47 -4.75
N ALA A 107 4.26 -2.16 -5.58
CA ALA A 107 5.05 -1.54 -6.64
C ALA A 107 4.49 -1.97 -8.01
N ILE A 108 4.36 -1.03 -8.94
CA ILE A 108 3.65 -1.27 -10.19
C ILE A 108 4.52 -0.96 -11.39
N ASN A 109 4.62 -1.94 -12.29
CA ASN A 109 5.17 -1.77 -13.63
C ASN A 109 4.02 -1.71 -14.64
N GLU A 110 3.55 -0.50 -14.94
CA GLU A 110 2.45 -0.30 -15.89
C GLU A 110 2.79 -0.79 -17.31
N LYS A 111 4.06 -0.68 -17.73
CA LYS A 111 4.50 -1.12 -19.08
C LYS A 111 4.36 -2.62 -19.26
N LEU A 112 4.67 -3.39 -18.22
CA LEU A 112 4.58 -4.85 -18.24
C LEU A 112 3.24 -5.37 -17.71
N ASN A 113 2.34 -4.50 -17.26
CA ASN A 113 1.10 -4.86 -16.57
C ASN A 113 1.32 -5.76 -15.36
N GLN A 114 2.33 -5.45 -14.55
CA GLN A 114 2.70 -6.21 -13.36
C GLN A 114 2.53 -5.35 -12.12
N LEU A 115 2.04 -5.98 -11.06
CA LEU A 115 1.99 -5.45 -9.71
C LEU A 115 2.75 -6.41 -8.80
N TYR A 116 3.59 -5.85 -7.96
CA TYR A 116 4.32 -6.57 -6.91
C TYR A 116 3.77 -6.18 -5.56
N PHE A 117 3.72 -7.14 -4.65
CA PHE A 117 3.05 -6.99 -3.37
C PHE A 117 3.75 -7.80 -2.28
N SER A 118 3.89 -7.23 -1.09
CA SER A 118 4.47 -7.89 0.08
C SER A 118 3.37 -8.44 0.98
N ASP A 119 3.42 -9.74 1.25
CA ASP A 119 2.70 -10.37 2.35
C ASP A 119 3.69 -10.55 3.51
N SER A 120 3.67 -9.60 4.43
CA SER A 120 4.71 -9.49 5.46
C SER A 120 4.78 -10.71 6.35
N PHE A 121 3.67 -11.18 6.89
CA PHE A 121 3.66 -12.30 7.83
C PHE A 121 3.94 -13.66 7.18
N ASN A 122 3.64 -13.80 5.88
CA ASN A 122 4.02 -14.98 5.11
C ASN A 122 5.41 -14.89 4.50
N SER A 123 6.15 -13.79 4.77
CA SER A 123 7.51 -13.54 4.28
C SER A 123 7.63 -13.67 2.76
N SER A 124 6.59 -13.30 2.03
CA SER A 124 6.44 -13.58 0.59
C SER A 124 6.25 -12.33 -0.23
N ILE A 125 6.83 -12.36 -1.45
CA ILE A 125 6.55 -11.37 -2.50
C ILE A 125 5.74 -12.06 -3.59
N TYR A 126 4.61 -11.45 -3.93
CA TYR A 126 3.75 -11.87 -5.01
C TYR A 126 3.84 -10.93 -6.21
N GLU A 127 3.73 -11.52 -7.39
CA GLU A 127 3.49 -10.82 -8.64
C GLU A 127 2.06 -11.09 -9.09
N TYR A 128 1.37 -10.04 -9.53
CA TYR A 128 0.06 -10.14 -10.19
C TYR A 128 0.16 -9.60 -11.61
N ASN A 129 -0.41 -10.33 -12.54
CA ASN A 129 -0.66 -9.79 -13.86
C ASN A 129 -1.92 -8.91 -13.82
N LEU A 130 -1.79 -7.62 -14.13
CA LEU A 130 -2.89 -6.65 -14.01
C LEU A 130 -4.03 -6.84 -15.02
N LYS A 131 -3.82 -7.65 -16.08
CA LYS A 131 -4.86 -7.98 -17.07
C LYS A 131 -5.66 -9.20 -16.65
N THR A 132 -4.98 -10.23 -16.14
CA THR A 132 -5.60 -11.54 -15.85
C THR A 132 -5.84 -11.76 -14.37
N LEU A 133 -5.30 -10.92 -13.51
CA LEU A 133 -5.27 -11.02 -12.05
C LEU A 133 -4.63 -12.33 -11.54
N LYS A 134 -3.90 -13.05 -12.39
CA LYS A 134 -3.16 -14.23 -11.96
C LYS A 134 -2.06 -13.85 -10.98
N LYS A 135 -2.06 -14.53 -9.84
CA LYS A 135 -1.09 -14.39 -8.74
C LYS A 135 0.01 -15.42 -8.85
N LYS A 136 1.24 -15.02 -8.60
CA LYS A 136 2.42 -15.89 -8.53
C LYS A 136 3.28 -15.48 -7.35
N ASN A 137 3.72 -16.43 -6.52
CA ASN A 137 4.77 -16.19 -5.54
C ASN A 137 6.10 -16.15 -6.29
N ILE A 138 6.83 -15.04 -6.21
CA ILE A 138 8.11 -14.86 -6.91
C ILE A 138 9.31 -14.95 -5.98
N TYR A 139 9.10 -14.74 -4.67
CA TYR A 139 10.16 -14.84 -3.69
C TYR A 139 9.60 -15.11 -2.29
N LYS A 140 10.33 -15.90 -1.51
CA LYS A 140 10.04 -16.15 -0.10
C LYS A 140 11.29 -15.92 0.73
N PHE A 141 11.21 -15.02 1.70
CA PHE A 141 12.30 -14.70 2.61
C PHE A 141 12.37 -15.71 3.78
N ASN A 142 13.55 -15.88 4.33
CA ASN A 142 13.72 -16.61 5.59
C ASN A 142 13.22 -15.75 6.76
N LYS A 143 12.64 -16.39 7.77
CA LYS A 143 12.05 -15.70 8.94
C LYS A 143 13.06 -14.85 9.72
N ASN A 144 14.35 -15.20 9.70
CA ASN A 144 15.42 -14.44 10.36
C ASN A 144 15.82 -13.15 9.63
N GLN A 145 15.27 -12.89 8.44
CA GLN A 145 15.54 -11.67 7.66
C GLN A 145 14.61 -10.52 8.00
N GLY A 146 13.66 -10.69 8.93
CA GLY A 146 12.58 -9.77 9.19
C GLY A 146 11.41 -9.97 8.24
N PHE A 147 10.48 -9.03 8.25
CA PHE A 147 9.25 -9.10 7.46
C PHE A 147 9.38 -8.20 6.21
N PRO A 148 9.12 -8.71 4.99
CA PRO A 148 9.07 -7.85 3.81
C PRO A 148 7.97 -6.79 4.01
N ASP A 149 8.35 -5.54 3.81
CA ASP A 149 7.55 -4.36 4.08
C ASP A 149 7.37 -3.55 2.79
N GLY A 150 7.64 -2.26 2.80
CA GLY A 150 7.57 -1.40 1.63
C GLY A 150 8.50 -1.86 0.51
N ILE A 151 8.02 -1.76 -0.73
CA ILE A 151 8.75 -2.20 -1.93
C ILE A 151 8.80 -1.11 -3.00
N ALA A 152 9.86 -1.12 -3.78
CA ALA A 152 10.05 -0.18 -4.89
C ALA A 152 10.73 -0.83 -6.08
N LEU A 153 10.32 -0.47 -7.28
CA LEU A 153 10.95 -0.90 -8.53
C LEU A 153 12.07 0.07 -8.94
N ASP A 154 13.19 -0.47 -9.39
CA ASP A 154 14.22 0.31 -10.07
C ASP A 154 14.11 0.22 -11.62
N ASN A 155 14.91 1.02 -12.29
CA ASN A 155 14.93 1.07 -13.77
C ASN A 155 15.71 -0.08 -14.44
N LYS A 156 16.25 -1.02 -13.64
CA LYS A 156 17.02 -2.19 -14.07
C LYS A 156 16.29 -3.51 -13.75
N ASN A 157 14.97 -3.49 -13.69
CA ASN A 157 14.13 -4.64 -13.32
C ASN A 157 14.50 -5.25 -11.95
N GLY A 158 14.88 -4.42 -11.01
CA GLY A 158 15.07 -4.81 -9.62
C GLY A 158 13.88 -4.39 -8.76
N LEU A 159 13.45 -5.28 -7.86
CA LEU A 159 12.49 -4.99 -6.83
C LEU A 159 13.22 -4.87 -5.49
N TRP A 160 13.25 -3.67 -4.95
CA TRP A 160 13.80 -3.38 -3.64
C TRP A 160 12.76 -3.65 -2.58
N VAL A 161 13.15 -4.29 -1.51
CA VAL A 161 12.28 -4.71 -0.40
C VAL A 161 12.90 -4.25 0.90
N ALA A 162 12.22 -3.40 1.65
CA ALA A 162 12.58 -3.08 3.02
C ALA A 162 12.14 -4.22 3.94
N HIS A 163 12.91 -4.51 4.99
CA HIS A 163 12.61 -5.56 5.96
C HIS A 163 12.33 -4.93 7.32
N TRP A 164 11.06 -4.87 7.72
CA TRP A 164 10.66 -4.48 9.07
C TRP A 164 11.22 -5.47 10.09
N ALA A 165 11.81 -4.94 11.17
CA ALA A 165 12.53 -5.70 12.20
C ALA A 165 13.74 -6.54 11.68
N GLY A 166 14.13 -6.39 10.40
CA GLY A 166 15.26 -7.13 9.82
C GLY A 166 16.55 -6.32 9.72
N GLY A 167 16.49 -5.00 9.88
CA GLY A 167 17.66 -4.10 9.78
C GLY A 167 18.35 -4.14 8.41
N GLN A 168 17.64 -4.51 7.34
CA GLN A 168 18.21 -4.69 6.00
C GLN A 168 17.25 -4.27 4.89
N VAL A 169 17.82 -4.15 3.70
CA VAL A 169 17.09 -3.99 2.43
C VAL A 169 17.59 -5.05 1.46
N SER A 170 16.69 -5.73 0.78
CA SER A 170 17.02 -6.71 -0.26
C SER A 170 16.67 -6.19 -1.64
N ARG A 171 17.38 -6.68 -2.67
CA ARG A 171 17.06 -6.42 -4.06
C ARG A 171 16.84 -7.75 -4.80
N ILE A 172 15.63 -7.95 -5.30
CA ILE A 172 15.26 -9.12 -6.11
C ILE A 172 15.43 -8.73 -7.59
N ASN A 173 16.20 -9.51 -8.35
CA ASN A 173 16.26 -9.35 -9.80
C ASN A 173 15.03 -10.00 -10.41
N LEU A 174 14.17 -9.19 -11.00
CA LEU A 174 13.01 -9.67 -11.74
C LEU A 174 13.48 -10.14 -13.12
N LYS A 175 13.20 -11.40 -13.44
CA LYS A 175 13.45 -11.92 -14.79
C LYS A 175 12.39 -11.34 -15.72
N THR A 176 12.84 -10.75 -16.79
CA THR A 176 12.00 -10.34 -17.93
C THR A 176 11.62 -11.53 -18.79
#